data_de97dbc98ad49a3ddad35455893b4b0e
#
_entry.id   de97dbc98ad49a3ddad35455893b4b0e
#
_cell.length_a   1.000
_cell.length_b   1.000
_cell.length_c   1.000
_cell.angle_alpha   90.00
_cell.angle_beta   90.00
_cell.angle_gamma   90.00
#
_symmetry.space_group_name_H-M   'P 1'
#
loop_
_entity.id
_entity.type
_entity.pdbx_description
1 polymer ?
#
loop_
_entity_poly.entity_id
_entity_poly.type
_entity_poly.pdbx_seq_one_letter_code
_entity_poly.pdbx_strand_id
1 'polypeptide(L)'
;MEKIVLRPAQNNPEDIRPSSVDGQSRRIGIITEETADLPQEIIEKHQIAIVPAKLDWPELEGLPGENTFQKMRELEKRGIQSFGKTSQPSPKDFLDKYNYQLERFEKILCITLTSKLSGSYNSAIQAKNFLKSEQKDYNPPSTPPLAGGERASKVFIIDSLSASCGQAIIILKAIDLIESGKKAEEIVKELENFIPQVRLFVIFEDPKWLEASGRISHLVANLLRKIAQAGIRPLLTFRNGKLIPAGIKGGAKDIPTALFKQFEVKTKRARTDGKKIRAVITHGDDFQGAQRLRETIEKEFNNVEIVFLNTIDNVVGAPTGPNTLAISWCEI
;
A
#
# COMPACT_ATOMS: atom_id res chain seq x y z
N MET A 1 -4.35 -45.16 -3.28
CA MET A 1 -3.76 -43.85 -2.95
C MET A 1 -2.86 -43.47 -4.10
N GLU A 2 -3.44 -42.81 -5.13
CA GLU A 2 -2.70 -42.36 -6.29
C GLU A 2 -2.14 -40.94 -6.01
N LYS A 3 -0.84 -40.81 -6.19
CA LYS A 3 -0.16 -39.52 -6.12
C LYS A 3 -0.44 -38.72 -7.36
N ILE A 4 -1.20 -37.64 -7.27
CA ILE A 4 -1.33 -36.64 -8.33
C ILE A 4 -0.04 -35.84 -8.38
N VAL A 5 0.76 -36.08 -9.42
CA VAL A 5 1.93 -35.29 -9.78
C VAL A 5 1.46 -34.12 -10.62
N LEU A 6 1.38 -32.93 -10.04
CA LEU A 6 1.16 -31.70 -10.79
C LEU A 6 2.44 -31.34 -11.56
N ARG A 7 2.37 -31.37 -12.88
CA ARG A 7 3.41 -30.85 -13.78
C ARG A 7 3.35 -29.31 -13.75
N PRO A 8 4.49 -28.59 -13.68
CA PRO A 8 4.48 -27.15 -13.83
C PRO A 8 4.08 -26.79 -15.26
N ALA A 9 3.11 -25.91 -15.40
CA ALA A 9 2.72 -25.33 -16.69
C ALA A 9 3.87 -24.44 -17.19
N GLN A 10 4.44 -24.82 -18.34
CA GLN A 10 5.32 -23.95 -19.11
C GLN A 10 4.44 -22.89 -19.78
N ASN A 11 4.29 -21.74 -19.18
CA ASN A 11 3.69 -20.57 -19.82
C ASN A 11 4.76 -19.82 -20.64
N ASN A 12 4.58 -19.88 -21.93
CA ASN A 12 5.34 -19.10 -22.90
C ASN A 12 4.91 -17.62 -22.75
N PRO A 13 5.84 -16.64 -22.62
CA PRO A 13 5.48 -15.24 -22.39
C PRO A 13 4.77 -14.53 -23.55
N GLU A 14 4.60 -15.18 -24.69
CA GLU A 14 4.12 -14.55 -25.93
C GLU A 14 2.61 -14.61 -26.19
N ASP A 15 1.81 -15.31 -25.38
CA ASP A 15 0.41 -15.60 -25.73
C ASP A 15 -0.68 -14.95 -24.85
N ILE A 16 -0.35 -13.94 -24.03
CA ILE A 16 -1.38 -13.19 -23.32
C ILE A 16 -1.62 -11.84 -24.00
N ARG A 17 -2.23 -11.88 -25.19
CA ARG A 17 -3.00 -10.72 -25.66
C ARG A 17 -4.39 -10.80 -25.01
N PRO A 18 -4.74 -9.88 -24.09
CA PRO A 18 -6.07 -9.93 -23.49
C PRO A 18 -7.14 -9.68 -24.55
N SER A 19 -8.14 -10.56 -24.56
CA SER A 19 -9.34 -10.44 -25.39
C SER A 19 -10.01 -9.08 -25.18
N SER A 20 -10.38 -8.44 -26.26
CA SER A 20 -11.12 -7.19 -26.32
C SER A 20 -12.49 -7.32 -25.65
N VAL A 21 -12.59 -6.83 -24.42
CA VAL A 21 -13.87 -6.37 -23.87
C VAL A 21 -13.82 -4.86 -23.93
N ASP A 22 -14.66 -4.28 -24.77
CA ASP A 22 -14.92 -2.87 -25.02
C ASP A 22 -13.72 -1.89 -25.08
N GLY A 23 -13.55 -1.26 -26.23
CA GLY A 23 -12.45 -0.35 -26.60
C GLY A 23 -12.29 0.93 -25.75
N GLN A 24 -12.90 1.04 -24.57
CA GLN A 24 -12.76 2.17 -23.66
C GLN A 24 -11.90 1.90 -22.42
N SER A 25 -11.74 0.66 -21.96
CA SER A 25 -11.07 0.35 -20.69
C SER A 25 -9.52 0.34 -20.74
N ARG A 26 -8.91 0.42 -21.94
CA ARG A 26 -7.45 0.40 -22.13
C ARG A 26 -6.75 1.77 -22.08
N ARG A 27 -7.45 2.82 -21.63
CA ARG A 27 -6.90 4.17 -21.73
C ARG A 27 -5.93 4.52 -20.60
N ILE A 28 -6.09 3.94 -19.39
CA ILE A 28 -5.33 4.37 -18.22
C ILE A 28 -4.85 3.15 -17.43
N GLY A 29 -3.52 3.04 -17.28
CA GLY A 29 -2.86 2.05 -16.43
C GLY A 29 -2.52 2.61 -15.05
N ILE A 30 -2.38 1.74 -14.07
CA ILE A 30 -1.96 2.10 -12.71
C ILE A 30 -0.57 1.54 -12.44
N ILE A 31 0.26 2.35 -11.80
CA ILE A 31 1.55 1.95 -11.22
C ILE A 31 1.50 2.32 -9.73
N THR A 32 1.97 1.42 -8.91
CA THR A 32 2.17 1.65 -7.48
C THR A 32 3.36 0.83 -6.96
N GLU A 33 3.61 0.91 -5.66
CA GLU A 33 4.66 0.15 -4.99
C GLU A 33 4.05 -1.02 -4.20
N GLU A 34 4.88 -2.00 -3.82
CA GLU A 34 4.50 -3.10 -2.92
C GLU A 34 3.87 -2.57 -1.62
N THR A 35 4.33 -1.39 -1.19
CA THR A 35 3.87 -0.69 0.02
C THR A 35 2.38 -0.33 0.07
N ALA A 36 1.64 -0.58 -1.01
CA ALA A 36 0.18 -0.45 -1.06
C ALA A 36 -0.55 -1.67 -0.48
N ASP A 37 0.15 -2.77 -0.23
CA ASP A 37 -0.38 -4.02 0.34
C ASP A 37 -1.61 -4.57 -0.40
N LEU A 38 -1.64 -4.39 -1.73
CA LEU A 38 -2.74 -4.89 -2.57
C LEU A 38 -2.69 -6.42 -2.68
N PRO A 39 -3.83 -7.10 -2.61
CA PRO A 39 -3.92 -8.52 -2.96
C PRO A 39 -3.55 -8.77 -4.42
N GLN A 40 -2.96 -9.93 -4.69
CA GLN A 40 -2.52 -10.33 -6.03
C GLN A 40 -3.68 -10.32 -7.04
N GLU A 41 -4.88 -10.72 -6.60
CA GLU A 41 -6.08 -10.75 -7.44
C GLU A 41 -6.46 -9.35 -7.97
N ILE A 42 -6.29 -8.30 -7.15
CA ILE A 42 -6.55 -6.92 -7.57
C ILE A 42 -5.46 -6.45 -8.54
N ILE A 43 -4.20 -6.79 -8.25
CA ILE A 43 -3.05 -6.44 -9.12
C ILE A 43 -3.24 -7.04 -10.52
N GLU A 44 -3.57 -8.32 -10.60
CA GLU A 44 -3.75 -9.03 -11.87
C GLU A 44 -4.99 -8.55 -12.62
N LYS A 45 -6.14 -8.48 -11.94
CA LYS A 45 -7.42 -8.05 -12.54
C LYS A 45 -7.31 -6.69 -13.21
N HIS A 46 -6.63 -5.73 -12.56
CA HIS A 46 -6.51 -4.36 -13.07
C HIS A 46 -5.16 -4.08 -13.75
N GLN A 47 -4.33 -5.11 -13.96
CA GLN A 47 -3.02 -5.03 -14.61
C GLN A 47 -2.13 -3.93 -14.00
N ILE A 48 -2.15 -3.82 -12.67
CA ILE A 48 -1.38 -2.83 -11.93
C ILE A 48 0.10 -3.22 -11.98
N ALA A 49 0.96 -2.30 -12.41
CA ALA A 49 2.40 -2.54 -12.34
C ALA A 49 2.94 -2.16 -10.96
N ILE A 50 3.64 -3.10 -10.36
CA ILE A 50 4.25 -2.92 -9.03
C ILE A 50 5.71 -2.55 -9.18
N VAL A 51 6.12 -1.46 -8.56
CA VAL A 51 7.53 -1.04 -8.45
C VAL A 51 8.10 -1.62 -7.17
N PRO A 52 9.13 -2.49 -7.25
CA PRO A 52 9.69 -3.13 -6.07
C PRO A 52 10.52 -2.15 -5.23
N ALA A 53 10.36 -2.18 -3.94
CA ALA A 53 11.26 -1.56 -2.97
C ALA A 53 12.26 -2.59 -2.44
N LYS A 54 13.28 -2.16 -1.69
CA LYS A 54 14.33 -3.06 -1.21
C LYS A 54 14.36 -3.12 0.31
N LEU A 55 14.45 -4.34 0.81
CA LEU A 55 14.76 -4.63 2.20
C LEU A 55 16.14 -5.31 2.24
N ASP A 56 17.06 -4.70 2.96
CA ASP A 56 18.39 -5.26 3.27
C ASP A 56 18.42 -5.64 4.75
N TRP A 57 18.44 -6.94 5.02
CA TRP A 57 18.43 -7.49 6.38
C TRP A 57 19.13 -8.85 6.45
N PRO A 58 20.47 -8.87 6.36
CA PRO A 58 21.24 -10.12 6.32
C PRO A 58 20.99 -11.06 7.50
N GLU A 59 20.70 -10.51 8.70
CA GLU A 59 20.48 -11.31 9.90
C GLU A 59 19.18 -12.12 9.85
N LEU A 60 18.31 -11.90 8.89
CA LEU A 60 17.14 -12.76 8.64
C LEU A 60 17.49 -14.02 7.82
N GLU A 61 18.65 -14.03 7.17
CA GLU A 61 19.07 -15.17 6.36
C GLU A 61 19.26 -16.42 7.26
N GLY A 62 18.76 -17.56 6.79
CA GLY A 62 18.84 -18.83 7.52
C GLY A 62 17.98 -18.92 8.78
N LEU A 63 17.25 -17.88 9.17
CA LEU A 63 16.30 -17.96 10.28
C LEU A 63 15.04 -18.74 9.86
N PRO A 64 14.47 -19.56 10.76
CA PRO A 64 13.20 -20.21 10.52
C PRO A 64 12.06 -19.19 10.45
N GLY A 65 11.08 -19.47 9.59
CA GLY A 65 9.90 -18.64 9.37
C GLY A 65 9.58 -18.47 7.89
N GLU A 66 8.30 -18.47 7.57
CA GLU A 66 7.78 -18.37 6.21
C GLU A 66 7.79 -16.93 5.69
N ASN A 67 7.77 -15.95 6.60
CA ASN A 67 7.75 -14.52 6.26
C ASN A 67 8.70 -13.71 7.16
N THR A 68 8.89 -12.45 6.80
CA THR A 68 9.75 -11.52 7.51
C THR A 68 9.34 -11.34 8.98
N PHE A 69 8.06 -11.29 9.29
CA PHE A 69 7.57 -11.08 10.65
C PHE A 69 7.89 -12.27 11.58
N GLN A 70 7.78 -13.50 11.07
CA GLN A 70 8.15 -14.69 11.82
C GLN A 70 9.65 -14.72 12.11
N LYS A 71 10.47 -14.35 11.11
CA LYS A 71 11.92 -14.20 11.28
C LYS A 71 12.29 -13.09 12.27
N MET A 72 11.56 -11.97 12.27
CA MET A 72 11.72 -10.90 13.26
C MET A 72 11.46 -11.40 14.69
N ARG A 73 10.38 -12.18 14.90
CA ARG A 73 10.12 -12.81 16.22
C ARG A 73 11.23 -13.80 16.61
N GLU A 74 11.80 -14.49 15.65
CA GLU A 74 12.92 -15.40 15.92
C GLU A 74 14.19 -14.64 16.32
N LEU A 75 14.50 -13.48 15.68
CA LEU A 75 15.58 -12.60 16.14
C LEU A 75 15.37 -12.18 17.61
N GLU A 76 14.16 -11.77 17.95
CA GLU A 76 13.81 -11.35 19.31
C GLU A 76 13.99 -12.49 20.32
N LYS A 77 13.52 -13.71 19.99
CA LYS A 77 13.70 -14.90 20.83
C LYS A 77 15.18 -15.24 21.10
N ARG A 78 16.04 -14.99 20.11
CA ARG A 78 17.49 -15.19 20.22
C ARG A 78 18.21 -14.04 20.90
N GLY A 79 17.49 -12.95 21.28
CA GLY A 79 18.07 -11.75 21.87
C GLY A 79 18.93 -10.94 20.91
N ILE A 80 18.78 -11.15 19.59
CA ILE A 80 19.53 -10.45 18.56
C ILE A 80 18.83 -9.11 18.29
N GLN A 81 19.54 -8.01 18.56
CA GLN A 81 19.08 -6.65 18.22
C GLN A 81 19.58 -6.28 16.82
N SER A 82 18.77 -6.51 15.84
CA SER A 82 19.02 -6.11 14.44
C SER A 82 17.76 -5.52 13.82
N PHE A 83 17.95 -4.60 12.89
CA PHE A 83 16.87 -3.88 12.23
C PHE A 83 17.16 -3.78 10.72
N GLY A 84 16.19 -4.17 9.90
CA GLY A 84 16.30 -4.10 8.46
C GLY A 84 16.40 -2.66 7.95
N LYS A 85 17.20 -2.48 6.92
CA LYS A 85 17.30 -1.23 6.16
C LYS A 85 16.44 -1.31 4.92
N THR A 86 15.55 -0.35 4.77
CA THR A 86 14.71 -0.24 3.59
C THR A 86 15.16 0.89 2.70
N SER A 87 15.09 0.71 1.40
CA SER A 87 15.34 1.77 0.43
C SER A 87 14.18 1.87 -0.56
N GLN A 88 13.84 3.11 -0.91
CA GLN A 88 12.84 3.37 -1.94
C GLN A 88 13.32 2.83 -3.30
N PRO A 89 12.37 2.56 -4.24
CA PRO A 89 12.70 2.26 -5.62
C PRO A 89 13.54 3.39 -6.25
N SER A 90 14.46 3.02 -7.11
CA SER A 90 15.25 3.99 -7.86
C SER A 90 14.42 4.64 -8.97
N PRO A 91 14.85 5.80 -9.51
CA PRO A 91 14.21 6.38 -10.70
C PRO A 91 14.18 5.41 -11.89
N LYS A 92 15.20 4.54 -12.02
CA LYS A 92 15.23 3.52 -13.06
C LYS A 92 14.12 2.48 -12.89
N ASP A 93 13.86 2.02 -11.66
CA ASP A 93 12.77 1.05 -11.38
C ASP A 93 11.40 1.61 -11.79
N PHE A 94 11.15 2.90 -11.53
CA PHE A 94 9.93 3.59 -12.00
C PHE A 94 9.92 3.76 -13.52
N LEU A 95 11.05 4.13 -14.14
CA LEU A 95 11.15 4.33 -15.58
C LEU A 95 10.85 3.03 -16.34
N ASP A 96 11.40 1.91 -15.88
CA ASP A 96 11.15 0.59 -16.46
C ASP A 96 9.63 0.25 -16.41
N LYS A 97 8.95 0.58 -15.30
CA LYS A 97 7.49 0.39 -15.19
C LYS A 97 6.68 1.38 -16.02
N TYR A 98 7.14 2.62 -16.16
CA TYR A 98 6.51 3.58 -17.07
C TYR A 98 6.57 3.08 -18.51
N ASN A 99 7.74 2.62 -18.96
CA ASN A 99 7.91 2.07 -20.31
C ASN A 99 7.02 0.85 -20.51
N TYR A 100 7.02 -0.10 -19.58
CA TYR A 100 6.17 -1.29 -19.62
C TYR A 100 4.68 -0.96 -19.72
N GLN A 101 4.19 0.00 -18.95
CA GLN A 101 2.78 0.36 -18.93
C GLN A 101 2.37 1.24 -20.15
N LEU A 102 3.27 2.12 -20.65
CA LEU A 102 3.00 2.94 -21.82
C LEU A 102 2.92 2.14 -23.13
N GLU A 103 3.38 0.89 -23.16
CA GLU A 103 3.15 -0.04 -24.27
C GLU A 103 1.71 -0.61 -24.28
N ARG A 104 1.01 -0.56 -23.14
CA ARG A 104 -0.29 -1.18 -22.92
C ARG A 104 -1.42 -0.19 -22.74
N PHE A 105 -1.11 0.98 -22.21
CA PHE A 105 -2.06 2.02 -21.84
C PHE A 105 -1.67 3.37 -22.44
N GLU A 106 -2.66 4.18 -22.77
CA GLU A 106 -2.44 5.53 -23.33
C GLU A 106 -1.89 6.50 -22.28
N LYS A 107 -2.32 6.38 -21.03
CA LYS A 107 -1.94 7.21 -19.90
C LYS A 107 -1.71 6.36 -18.66
N ILE A 108 -0.94 6.88 -17.70
CA ILE A 108 -0.56 6.18 -16.48
C ILE A 108 -0.86 7.07 -15.26
N LEU A 109 -1.47 6.47 -14.24
CA LEU A 109 -1.54 7.01 -12.89
C LEU A 109 -0.50 6.26 -12.03
N CYS A 110 0.53 6.97 -11.58
CA CYS A 110 1.54 6.46 -10.65
C CYS A 110 1.20 6.96 -9.24
N ILE A 111 0.68 6.08 -8.39
CA ILE A 111 0.27 6.40 -7.02
C ILE A 111 1.31 5.88 -6.05
N THR A 112 2.04 6.78 -5.40
CA THR A 112 3.18 6.42 -4.54
C THR A 112 2.84 6.48 -3.05
N LEU A 113 3.65 5.79 -2.25
CA LEU A 113 3.75 6.00 -0.81
C LEU A 113 3.99 7.48 -0.51
N THR A 114 3.50 7.95 0.64
CA THR A 114 3.67 9.35 1.05
C THR A 114 5.11 9.85 0.97
N SER A 115 5.29 11.01 0.34
CA SER A 115 6.58 11.70 0.21
C SER A 115 7.20 12.13 1.56
N LYS A 116 6.44 12.02 2.66
CA LYS A 116 6.91 12.37 4.01
C LYS A 116 7.61 11.23 4.74
N LEU A 117 7.49 9.99 4.25
CA LEU A 117 8.14 8.80 4.82
C LEU A 117 9.09 8.10 3.86
N SER A 118 9.01 8.39 2.56
CA SER A 118 9.81 7.76 1.51
C SER A 118 10.20 8.75 0.42
N GLY A 119 11.34 8.49 -0.22
CA GLY A 119 11.75 9.21 -1.43
C GLY A 119 11.10 8.71 -2.71
N SER A 120 10.20 7.72 -2.66
CA SER A 120 9.54 7.10 -3.82
C SER A 120 8.88 8.12 -4.76
N TYR A 121 8.15 9.07 -4.19
CA TYR A 121 7.52 10.15 -4.97
C TYR A 121 8.56 10.94 -5.78
N ASN A 122 9.71 11.27 -5.17
CA ASN A 122 10.79 11.98 -5.85
C ASN A 122 11.45 11.10 -6.93
N SER A 123 11.65 9.80 -6.67
CA SER A 123 12.15 8.84 -7.66
C SER A 123 11.20 8.74 -8.86
N ALA A 124 9.89 8.69 -8.62
CA ALA A 124 8.86 8.69 -9.66
C ALA A 124 8.91 9.97 -10.54
N ILE A 125 9.09 11.15 -9.90
CA ILE A 125 9.25 12.42 -10.63
C ILE A 125 10.51 12.42 -11.49
N GLN A 126 11.64 11.95 -10.95
CA GLN A 126 12.89 11.85 -11.69
C GLN A 126 12.75 10.91 -12.89
N ALA A 127 12.11 9.75 -12.72
CA ALA A 127 11.80 8.83 -13.80
C ALA A 127 10.98 9.49 -14.92
N LYS A 128 9.96 10.27 -14.56
CA LYS A 128 9.17 11.05 -15.52
C LYS A 128 10.02 12.08 -16.26
N ASN A 129 11.00 12.68 -15.59
CA ASN A 129 11.93 13.61 -16.24
C ASN A 129 12.87 12.90 -17.21
N PHE A 130 13.30 11.67 -16.90
CA PHE A 130 14.08 10.86 -17.85
C PHE A 130 13.28 10.52 -19.11
N LEU A 131 11.98 10.23 -19.01
CA LEU A 131 11.13 10.08 -20.19
C LEU A 131 11.13 11.32 -21.12
N LYS A 132 11.43 12.51 -20.58
CA LYS A 132 11.56 13.73 -21.41
C LYS A 132 12.90 13.78 -22.15
N SER A 133 13.95 13.21 -21.59
CA SER A 133 15.33 13.30 -22.09
C SER A 133 15.74 12.14 -23.00
N GLU A 134 15.10 10.96 -22.90
CA GLU A 134 15.43 9.75 -23.69
C GLU A 134 15.23 9.89 -25.22
N GLN A 135 14.83 11.05 -25.70
CA GLN A 135 14.56 11.29 -27.13
C GLN A 135 15.79 11.21 -28.04
N LYS A 136 17.02 11.12 -27.53
CA LYS A 136 18.20 11.12 -28.39
C LYS A 136 18.70 9.75 -28.82
N ASP A 137 18.43 8.66 -28.06
CA ASP A 137 19.11 7.37 -28.28
C ASP A 137 18.23 6.11 -28.21
N TYR A 138 16.92 6.18 -27.92
CA TYR A 138 16.08 4.99 -27.79
C TYR A 138 15.05 4.87 -28.92
N ASN A 139 15.29 3.93 -29.83
CA ASN A 139 14.38 3.57 -30.94
C ASN A 139 13.84 2.15 -30.71
N PRO A 140 12.64 1.95 -30.11
CA PRO A 140 12.04 0.63 -30.05
C PRO A 140 11.55 0.21 -31.44
N PRO A 141 11.65 -1.10 -31.83
CA PRO A 141 11.45 -1.57 -33.19
C PRO A 141 10.02 -1.50 -33.76
N SER A 142 9.01 -1.08 -33.02
CA SER A 142 7.60 -1.31 -33.45
C SER A 142 6.61 -0.16 -33.25
N THR A 143 7.03 1.04 -32.84
CA THR A 143 6.12 2.21 -32.72
C THR A 143 6.79 3.47 -33.27
N PRO A 144 6.07 4.36 -33.98
CA PRO A 144 6.66 5.65 -34.38
C PRO A 144 7.12 6.39 -33.13
N PRO A 145 8.31 7.02 -33.14
CA PRO A 145 8.86 7.69 -31.98
C PRO A 145 7.98 8.88 -31.60
N LEU A 146 7.25 8.73 -30.49
CA LEU A 146 6.60 9.86 -29.85
C LEU A 146 7.67 10.80 -29.30
N ALA A 147 7.49 12.11 -29.48
CA ALA A 147 8.38 13.09 -28.89
C ALA A 147 8.49 12.86 -27.36
N GLY A 148 9.71 12.86 -26.76
CA GLY A 148 9.90 12.51 -25.34
C GLY A 148 9.07 13.34 -24.36
N GLY A 149 8.77 14.60 -24.71
CA GLY A 149 7.81 15.44 -24.01
C GLY A 149 6.39 14.87 -24.03
N GLU A 150 5.99 14.18 -25.10
CA GLU A 150 4.66 13.57 -25.24
C GLU A 150 4.51 12.33 -24.35
N ARG A 151 5.51 11.45 -24.25
CA ARG A 151 5.48 10.28 -23.33
C ARG A 151 5.37 10.72 -21.88
N ALA A 152 6.16 11.71 -21.47
CA ALA A 152 6.13 12.22 -20.11
C ALA A 152 4.78 12.89 -19.76
N SER A 153 4.10 13.53 -20.73
CA SER A 153 2.77 14.13 -20.49
C SER A 153 1.68 13.09 -20.20
N LYS A 154 1.92 11.82 -20.57
CA LYS A 154 1.01 10.69 -20.32
C LYS A 154 1.13 10.09 -18.91
N VAL A 155 2.14 10.48 -18.12
CA VAL A 155 2.38 9.97 -16.77
C VAL A 155 1.94 11.02 -15.73
N PHE A 156 0.99 10.63 -14.89
CA PHE A 156 0.49 11.42 -13.76
C PHE A 156 0.97 10.80 -12.46
N ILE A 157 1.68 11.57 -11.64
CA ILE A 157 2.25 11.09 -10.37
C ILE A 157 1.46 11.69 -9.22
N ILE A 158 1.00 10.84 -8.32
CA ILE A 158 0.13 11.19 -7.20
C ILE A 158 0.82 10.76 -5.90
N ASP A 159 1.06 11.72 -5.01
CA ASP A 159 1.44 11.43 -3.62
C ASP A 159 0.19 10.99 -2.86
N SER A 160 0.14 9.75 -2.40
CA SER A 160 -1.01 9.25 -1.65
C SER A 160 -1.20 9.93 -0.29
N LEU A 161 -0.18 10.61 0.22
CA LEU A 161 -0.11 11.13 1.59
C LEU A 161 -0.46 10.08 2.65
N SER A 162 -0.33 8.81 2.30
CA SER A 162 -0.67 7.65 3.11
C SER A 162 0.30 6.50 2.85
N ALA A 163 0.02 5.32 3.43
CA ALA A 163 0.79 4.09 3.26
C ALA A 163 -0.15 2.89 3.41
N SER A 164 0.30 1.69 3.00
CA SER A 164 -0.39 0.43 3.27
C SER A 164 -1.87 0.50 2.86
N CYS A 165 -2.79 0.04 3.71
CA CYS A 165 -4.23 0.09 3.45
C CYS A 165 -4.77 1.47 3.07
N GLY A 166 -4.13 2.57 3.50
CA GLY A 166 -4.55 3.92 3.12
C GLY A 166 -4.20 4.26 1.67
N GLN A 167 -3.03 3.83 1.20
CA GLN A 167 -2.64 3.93 -0.22
C GLN A 167 -3.55 3.03 -1.07
N ALA A 168 -3.88 1.82 -0.58
CA ALA A 168 -4.81 0.90 -1.24
C ALA A 168 -6.19 1.52 -1.48
N ILE A 169 -6.78 2.20 -0.49
CA ILE A 169 -8.08 2.90 -0.64
C ILE A 169 -8.04 3.92 -1.78
N ILE A 170 -6.92 4.65 -1.93
CA ILE A 170 -6.76 5.63 -3.00
C ILE A 170 -6.66 4.94 -4.36
N ILE A 171 -5.96 3.80 -4.44
CA ILE A 171 -5.86 3.00 -5.65
C ILE A 171 -7.23 2.41 -6.04
N LEU A 172 -7.99 1.88 -5.07
CA LEU A 172 -9.36 1.41 -5.32
C LEU A 172 -10.25 2.52 -5.87
N LYS A 173 -10.13 3.75 -5.34
CA LYS A 173 -10.85 4.91 -5.89
C LYS A 173 -10.41 5.26 -7.30
N ALA A 174 -9.10 5.16 -7.61
CA ALA A 174 -8.61 5.35 -8.97
C ALA A 174 -9.19 4.32 -9.94
N ILE A 175 -9.28 3.05 -9.51
CA ILE A 175 -9.93 1.97 -10.29
C ILE A 175 -11.39 2.32 -10.59
N ASP A 176 -12.19 2.69 -9.56
CA ASP A 176 -13.60 3.08 -9.76
C ASP A 176 -13.75 4.21 -10.78
N LEU A 177 -12.87 5.21 -10.72
CA LEU A 177 -12.89 6.36 -11.62
C LEU A 177 -12.50 5.98 -13.06
N ILE A 178 -11.53 5.07 -13.22
CA ILE A 178 -11.16 4.52 -14.54
C ILE A 178 -12.32 3.72 -15.13
N GLU A 179 -12.93 2.85 -14.34
CA GLU A 179 -14.07 2.02 -14.75
C GLU A 179 -15.31 2.85 -15.09
N SER A 180 -15.46 4.04 -14.47
CA SER A 180 -16.51 5.01 -14.83
C SER A 180 -16.22 5.80 -16.10
N GLY A 181 -15.10 5.53 -16.78
CA GLY A 181 -14.74 6.14 -18.07
C GLY A 181 -14.20 7.58 -17.99
N LYS A 182 -13.79 8.05 -16.82
CA LYS A 182 -13.22 9.40 -16.64
C LYS A 182 -11.85 9.54 -17.29
N LYS A 183 -11.52 10.76 -17.71
CA LYS A 183 -10.20 11.07 -18.25
C LYS A 183 -9.16 11.17 -17.11
N ALA A 184 -7.89 10.88 -17.43
CA ALA A 184 -6.82 10.87 -16.43
C ALA A 184 -6.70 12.20 -15.65
N GLU A 185 -6.87 13.33 -16.31
CA GLU A 185 -6.80 14.66 -15.72
C GLU A 185 -7.94 14.91 -14.72
N GLU A 186 -9.14 14.39 -15.02
CA GLU A 186 -10.30 14.45 -14.13
C GLU A 186 -10.08 13.54 -12.91
N ILE A 187 -9.53 12.34 -13.14
CA ILE A 187 -9.20 11.39 -12.08
C ILE A 187 -8.17 11.99 -11.12
N VAL A 188 -7.10 12.59 -11.63
CA VAL A 188 -6.08 13.25 -10.78
C VAL A 188 -6.73 14.27 -9.87
N LYS A 189 -7.55 15.18 -10.43
CA LYS A 189 -8.25 16.21 -9.65
C LYS A 189 -9.19 15.63 -8.61
N GLU A 190 -9.90 14.57 -8.95
CA GLU A 190 -10.79 13.88 -8.00
C GLU A 190 -10.01 13.17 -6.88
N LEU A 191 -8.89 12.52 -7.22
CA LEU A 191 -8.03 11.89 -6.22
C LEU A 191 -7.39 12.93 -5.28
N GLU A 192 -6.95 14.08 -5.80
CA GLU A 192 -6.44 15.18 -4.96
C GLU A 192 -7.48 15.66 -3.93
N ASN A 193 -8.75 15.73 -4.32
CA ASN A 193 -9.84 16.06 -3.40
C ASN A 193 -10.25 14.91 -2.48
N PHE A 194 -10.02 13.68 -2.90
CA PHE A 194 -10.36 12.46 -2.15
C PHE A 194 -9.32 12.09 -1.08
N ILE A 195 -8.03 12.23 -1.39
CA ILE A 195 -6.92 11.87 -0.50
C ILE A 195 -7.08 12.43 0.92
N PRO A 196 -7.45 13.71 1.14
CA PRO A 196 -7.67 14.23 2.49
C PRO A 196 -8.85 13.61 3.24
N GLN A 197 -9.73 12.90 2.55
CA GLN A 197 -10.92 12.24 3.14
C GLN A 197 -10.61 10.81 3.61
N VAL A 198 -9.55 10.20 3.10
CA VAL A 198 -9.11 8.86 3.52
C VAL A 198 -8.68 8.90 4.99
N ARG A 199 -9.20 7.97 5.77
CA ARG A 199 -8.86 7.78 7.17
C ARG A 199 -8.08 6.50 7.33
N LEU A 200 -6.99 6.55 8.08
CA LEU A 200 -6.21 5.38 8.45
C LEU A 200 -5.91 5.45 9.95
N PHE A 201 -6.08 4.33 10.64
CA PHE A 201 -5.56 4.15 11.99
C PHE A 201 -4.73 2.87 12.05
N VAL A 202 -3.63 2.96 12.74
CA VAL A 202 -2.70 1.86 12.94
C VAL A 202 -2.27 1.79 14.40
N ILE A 203 -2.08 0.58 14.89
CA ILE A 203 -1.46 0.28 16.18
C ILE A 203 -0.28 -0.65 15.93
N PHE A 204 0.88 -0.25 16.39
CA PHE A 204 2.09 -1.06 16.44
C PHE A 204 2.18 -1.76 17.79
N GLU A 205 2.57 -3.02 17.80
CA GLU A 205 2.78 -3.73 19.07
C GLU A 205 3.96 -3.12 19.84
N ASP A 206 5.07 -2.90 19.13
CA ASP A 206 6.27 -2.26 19.69
C ASP A 206 6.77 -1.13 18.78
N PRO A 207 6.85 0.14 19.26
CA PRO A 207 7.34 1.27 18.48
C PRO A 207 8.85 1.21 18.20
N LYS A 208 9.61 0.25 18.75
CA LYS A 208 11.06 0.12 18.53
C LYS A 208 11.45 0.00 17.06
N TRP A 209 10.62 -0.67 16.25
CA TRP A 209 10.86 -0.87 14.84
C TRP A 209 10.79 0.44 14.05
N LEU A 210 9.77 1.27 14.35
CA LEU A 210 9.66 2.61 13.76
C LEU A 210 10.78 3.56 14.18
N GLU A 211 11.18 3.49 15.45
CA GLU A 211 12.28 4.28 15.99
C GLU A 211 13.60 3.91 15.31
N ALA A 212 13.92 2.61 15.25
CA ALA A 212 15.14 2.12 14.61
C ALA A 212 15.23 2.49 13.12
N SER A 213 14.06 2.56 12.44
CA SER A 213 13.98 2.99 11.03
C SER A 213 14.10 4.52 10.84
N GLY A 214 14.13 5.30 11.92
CA GLY A 214 14.19 6.77 11.89
C GLY A 214 12.87 7.46 11.46
N ARG A 215 11.76 6.71 11.32
CA ARG A 215 10.45 7.26 10.90
C ARG A 215 9.69 7.94 12.03
N ILE A 216 10.05 7.66 13.29
CA ILE A 216 9.63 8.42 14.46
C ILE A 216 10.84 8.77 15.31
N SER A 217 10.77 9.89 16.04
CA SER A 217 11.83 10.29 16.96
C SER A 217 11.83 9.42 18.23
N HIS A 218 12.99 9.35 18.89
CA HIS A 218 13.14 8.68 20.18
C HIS A 218 12.14 9.18 21.24
N LEU A 219 11.85 10.49 21.25
CA LEU A 219 10.87 11.07 22.18
C LEU A 219 9.46 10.53 21.93
N VAL A 220 9.06 10.42 20.67
CA VAL A 220 7.75 9.84 20.30
C VAL A 220 7.71 8.36 20.64
N ALA A 221 8.75 7.59 20.33
CA ALA A 221 8.82 6.18 20.67
C ALA A 221 8.71 5.93 22.17
N ASN A 222 9.41 6.71 22.99
CA ASN A 222 9.35 6.62 24.45
C ASN A 222 7.96 6.97 25.00
N LEU A 223 7.31 7.98 24.44
CA LEU A 223 5.94 8.31 24.80
C LEU A 223 4.99 7.14 24.51
N LEU A 224 5.09 6.55 23.32
CA LEU A 224 4.25 5.41 22.91
C LEU A 224 4.50 4.19 23.83
N ARG A 225 5.76 3.89 24.20
CA ARG A 225 6.08 2.80 25.14
C ARG A 225 5.46 3.03 26.53
N LYS A 226 5.58 4.23 27.08
CA LYS A 226 4.97 4.56 28.38
C LYS A 226 3.46 4.41 28.38
N ILE A 227 2.80 4.83 27.29
CA ILE A 227 1.36 4.66 27.09
C ILE A 227 1.02 3.16 27.03
N ALA A 228 1.77 2.37 26.26
CA ALA A 228 1.55 0.93 26.14
C ALA A 228 1.76 0.18 27.47
N GLN A 229 2.80 0.55 28.26
CA GLN A 229 3.05 -0.01 29.59
C GLN A 229 1.92 0.25 30.58
N ALA A 230 1.18 1.36 30.42
CA ALA A 230 -0.02 1.65 31.20
C ALA A 230 -1.26 0.85 30.75
N GLY A 231 -1.11 -0.15 29.88
CA GLY A 231 -2.22 -0.96 29.35
C GLY A 231 -3.13 -0.21 28.35
N ILE A 232 -2.62 0.87 27.79
CA ILE A 232 -3.34 1.72 26.84
C ILE A 232 -2.78 1.48 25.43
N ARG A 233 -3.66 1.40 24.43
CA ARG A 233 -3.26 1.21 23.04
C ARG A 233 -3.09 2.57 22.34
N PRO A 234 -1.83 2.98 22.01
CA PRO A 234 -1.60 4.20 21.28
C PRO A 234 -2.00 4.02 19.81
N LEU A 235 -2.84 4.94 19.32
CA LEU A 235 -3.26 4.99 17.94
C LEU A 235 -2.42 6.01 17.18
N LEU A 236 -1.99 5.65 15.97
CA LEU A 236 -1.37 6.56 15.03
C LEU A 236 -2.25 6.70 13.78
N THR A 237 -2.09 7.82 13.09
CA THR A 237 -2.80 8.14 11.84
C THR A 237 -1.91 8.96 10.92
N PHE A 238 -2.31 9.07 9.65
CA PHE A 238 -1.69 10.01 8.73
C PHE A 238 -2.43 11.35 8.73
N ARG A 239 -1.66 12.43 8.78
CA ARG A 239 -2.14 13.81 8.56
C ARG A 239 -1.15 14.54 7.66
N ASN A 240 -1.61 14.98 6.50
CA ASN A 240 -0.76 15.62 5.48
C ASN A 240 0.50 14.79 5.17
N GLY A 241 0.33 13.48 5.04
CA GLY A 241 1.40 12.54 4.75
C GLY A 241 2.32 12.15 5.91
N LYS A 242 2.20 12.78 7.07
CA LYS A 242 3.01 12.48 8.26
C LYS A 242 2.28 11.51 9.19
N LEU A 243 3.01 10.52 9.70
CA LEU A 243 2.52 9.63 10.76
C LEU A 243 2.57 10.37 12.10
N ILE A 244 1.40 10.52 12.73
CA ILE A 244 1.24 11.26 13.99
C ILE A 244 0.41 10.49 15.01
N PRO A 245 0.59 10.72 16.31
CA PRO A 245 -0.32 10.21 17.33
C PRO A 245 -1.75 10.70 17.09
N ALA A 246 -2.72 9.78 17.18
CA ALA A 246 -4.15 10.05 16.92
C ALA A 246 -5.02 9.87 18.17
N GLY A 247 -4.41 9.62 19.30
CA GLY A 247 -5.07 9.39 20.57
C GLY A 247 -4.72 8.04 21.18
N ILE A 248 -5.47 7.69 22.22
CA ILE A 248 -5.27 6.48 22.99
C ILE A 248 -6.61 5.77 23.17
N LYS A 249 -6.60 4.44 23.26
CA LYS A 249 -7.77 3.64 23.62
C LYS A 249 -7.47 2.85 24.89
N GLY A 250 -8.00 3.37 26.01
CA GLY A 250 -8.02 2.66 27.27
C GLY A 250 -9.10 1.59 27.31
N GLY A 251 -8.92 0.58 28.16
CA GLY A 251 -9.90 -0.49 28.37
C GLY A 251 -10.13 -1.41 27.18
N ALA A 252 -9.27 -1.37 26.15
CA ALA A 252 -9.26 -2.33 25.07
C ALA A 252 -8.38 -3.52 25.45
N LYS A 253 -8.93 -4.74 25.35
CA LYS A 253 -8.21 -5.97 25.72
C LYS A 253 -7.04 -6.23 24.76
N ASP A 254 -7.22 -5.92 23.47
CA ASP A 254 -6.28 -6.20 22.41
C ASP A 254 -6.32 -5.13 21.30
N ILE A 255 -5.43 -5.24 20.33
CA ILE A 255 -5.31 -4.31 19.20
C ILE A 255 -6.58 -4.29 18.33
N PRO A 256 -7.17 -5.44 17.92
CA PRO A 256 -8.42 -5.44 17.16
C PRO A 256 -9.56 -4.68 17.84
N THR A 257 -9.77 -4.92 19.15
CA THR A 257 -10.80 -4.21 19.93
C THR A 257 -10.55 -2.70 19.98
N ALA A 258 -9.29 -2.27 20.11
CA ALA A 258 -8.94 -0.85 20.12
C ALA A 258 -9.23 -0.17 18.78
N LEU A 259 -8.89 -0.83 17.66
CA LEU A 259 -9.18 -0.33 16.32
C LEU A 259 -10.66 -0.32 16.02
N PHE A 260 -11.39 -1.38 16.41
CA PHE A 260 -12.85 -1.43 16.27
C PHE A 260 -13.53 -0.24 16.98
N LYS A 261 -13.22 -0.01 18.26
CA LYS A 261 -13.76 1.14 19.02
C LYS A 261 -13.44 2.49 18.36
N GLN A 262 -12.25 2.61 17.76
CA GLN A 262 -11.89 3.83 17.04
C GLN A 262 -12.68 3.98 15.74
N PHE A 263 -12.77 2.92 14.96
CA PHE A 263 -13.56 2.86 13.73
C PHE A 263 -15.03 3.19 14.01
N GLU A 264 -15.64 2.55 14.99
CA GLU A 264 -17.02 2.77 15.41
C GLU A 264 -17.30 4.25 15.69
N VAL A 265 -16.45 4.89 16.51
CA VAL A 265 -16.62 6.31 16.87
C VAL A 265 -16.43 7.22 15.65
N LYS A 266 -15.43 6.96 14.83
CA LYS A 266 -15.07 7.83 13.69
C LYS A 266 -16.03 7.71 12.51
N THR A 267 -16.68 6.55 12.36
CA THR A 267 -17.65 6.30 11.28
C THR A 267 -19.09 6.55 11.71
N LYS A 268 -19.36 6.82 13.01
CA LYS A 268 -20.72 6.95 13.57
C LYS A 268 -21.60 7.88 12.73
N ARG A 269 -21.13 9.09 12.45
CA ARG A 269 -21.90 10.09 11.68
C ARG A 269 -22.22 9.59 10.27
N ALA A 270 -21.25 9.13 9.52
CA ALA A 270 -21.44 8.61 8.16
C ALA A 270 -22.44 7.46 8.14
N ARG A 271 -22.33 6.51 9.10
CA ARG A 271 -23.26 5.39 9.23
C ARG A 271 -24.68 5.82 9.59
N THR A 272 -24.81 6.80 10.49
CA THR A 272 -26.13 7.37 10.86
C THR A 272 -26.77 8.12 9.68
N ASP A 273 -25.95 8.80 8.87
CA ASP A 273 -26.40 9.49 7.66
C ASP A 273 -26.68 8.52 6.49
N GLY A 274 -26.60 7.20 6.71
CA GLY A 274 -26.87 6.15 5.72
C GLY A 274 -25.81 6.00 4.64
N LYS A 275 -24.64 6.63 4.79
CA LYS A 275 -23.54 6.53 3.82
C LYS A 275 -22.92 5.14 3.87
N LYS A 276 -22.53 4.65 2.71
CA LYS A 276 -21.71 3.45 2.61
C LYS A 276 -20.25 3.78 2.93
N ILE A 277 -19.59 2.85 3.59
CA ILE A 277 -18.16 2.95 3.95
C ILE A 277 -17.42 1.81 3.31
N ARG A 278 -16.35 2.12 2.60
CA ARG A 278 -15.40 1.15 2.08
C ARG A 278 -14.17 1.14 2.96
N ALA A 279 -13.74 -0.04 3.41
CA ALA A 279 -12.60 -0.19 4.28
C ALA A 279 -11.65 -1.30 3.82
N VAL A 280 -10.40 -1.19 4.23
CA VAL A 280 -9.31 -2.15 4.00
C VAL A 280 -8.58 -2.38 5.31
N ILE A 281 -8.21 -3.64 5.58
CA ILE A 281 -7.45 -4.02 6.77
C ILE A 281 -6.12 -4.63 6.33
N THR A 282 -5.01 -4.22 6.99
CA THR A 282 -3.70 -4.83 6.77
C THR A 282 -3.03 -5.19 8.10
N HIS A 283 -2.24 -6.27 8.11
CA HIS A 283 -1.66 -6.82 9.35
C HIS A 283 -0.21 -7.29 9.17
N GLY A 284 0.58 -7.20 10.22
CA GLY A 284 1.94 -7.72 10.33
C GLY A 284 1.95 -9.12 10.94
N ASP A 285 1.49 -10.13 10.17
CA ASP A 285 1.42 -11.55 10.58
C ASP A 285 0.51 -11.81 11.81
N ASP A 286 -0.56 -11.00 11.97
CA ASP A 286 -1.67 -11.24 12.90
C ASP A 286 -2.99 -11.43 12.14
N PHE A 287 -3.05 -12.48 11.32
CA PHE A 287 -4.25 -12.79 10.53
C PHE A 287 -5.49 -12.99 11.42
N GLN A 288 -5.34 -13.68 12.56
CA GLN A 288 -6.46 -13.93 13.47
C GLN A 288 -7.00 -12.63 14.08
N GLY A 289 -6.13 -11.71 14.49
CA GLY A 289 -6.53 -10.40 14.99
C GLY A 289 -7.23 -9.57 13.93
N ALA A 290 -6.69 -9.56 12.71
CA ALA A 290 -7.28 -8.87 11.57
C ALA A 290 -8.66 -9.45 11.19
N GLN A 291 -8.79 -10.77 11.20
CA GLN A 291 -10.05 -11.46 10.92
C GLN A 291 -11.11 -11.15 11.99
N ARG A 292 -10.75 -11.16 13.28
CA ARG A 292 -11.66 -10.74 14.36
C ARG A 292 -12.14 -9.29 14.19
N LEU A 293 -11.25 -8.39 13.79
CA LEU A 293 -11.63 -7.00 13.51
C LEU A 293 -12.64 -6.93 12.36
N ARG A 294 -12.39 -7.64 11.27
CA ARG A 294 -13.27 -7.74 10.12
C ARG A 294 -14.65 -8.26 10.52
N GLU A 295 -14.72 -9.43 11.13
CA GLU A 295 -15.95 -10.08 11.54
C GLU A 295 -16.78 -9.21 12.51
N THR A 296 -16.12 -8.52 13.43
CA THR A 296 -16.79 -7.59 14.34
C THR A 296 -17.42 -6.42 13.59
N ILE A 297 -16.70 -5.82 12.64
CA ILE A 297 -17.22 -4.71 11.82
C ILE A 297 -18.40 -5.17 10.96
N GLU A 298 -18.28 -6.30 10.26
CA GLU A 298 -19.30 -6.84 9.37
C GLU A 298 -20.57 -7.26 10.14
N LYS A 299 -20.41 -7.74 11.36
CA LYS A 299 -21.53 -8.08 12.25
C LYS A 299 -22.29 -6.85 12.77
N GLU A 300 -21.55 -5.82 13.15
CA GLU A 300 -22.15 -4.63 13.80
C GLU A 300 -22.68 -3.60 12.77
N PHE A 301 -22.18 -3.59 11.53
CA PHE A 301 -22.47 -2.54 10.56
C PHE A 301 -22.76 -3.10 9.16
N ASN A 302 -23.99 -2.99 8.71
CA ASN A 302 -24.44 -3.47 7.40
C ASN A 302 -24.12 -2.53 6.22
N ASN A 303 -23.68 -1.31 6.50
CA ASN A 303 -23.30 -0.30 5.51
C ASN A 303 -21.75 -0.12 5.40
N VAL A 304 -21.00 -1.09 5.90
CA VAL A 304 -19.55 -1.14 5.79
C VAL A 304 -19.13 -2.33 4.92
N GLU A 305 -18.34 -2.07 3.89
CA GLU A 305 -17.72 -3.06 3.03
C GLU A 305 -16.23 -3.17 3.37
N ILE A 306 -15.78 -4.34 3.83
CA ILE A 306 -14.35 -4.65 3.91
C ILE A 306 -13.93 -5.27 2.59
N VAL A 307 -13.27 -4.47 1.73
CA VAL A 307 -12.89 -4.89 0.36
C VAL A 307 -11.90 -6.05 0.40
N PHE A 308 -10.90 -5.94 1.25
CA PHE A 308 -9.95 -7.02 1.50
C PHE A 308 -9.26 -6.89 2.86
N LEU A 309 -8.64 -7.98 3.26
CA LEU A 309 -7.71 -8.10 4.37
C LEU A 309 -6.43 -8.71 3.80
N ASN A 310 -5.27 -8.08 4.04
CA ASN A 310 -4.00 -8.55 3.50
C ASN A 310 -2.84 -8.37 4.47
N THR A 311 -1.77 -9.11 4.24
CA THR A 311 -0.52 -8.96 4.99
C THR A 311 0.21 -7.70 4.52
N ILE A 312 0.80 -6.97 5.46
CA ILE A 312 1.71 -5.85 5.17
C ILE A 312 2.96 -6.40 4.47
N ASP A 313 3.41 -5.75 3.42
CA ASP A 313 4.63 -6.12 2.69
C ASP A 313 5.89 -6.01 3.58
N ASN A 314 6.99 -6.63 3.12
CA ASN A 314 8.22 -6.69 3.91
C ASN A 314 8.87 -5.31 4.14
N VAL A 315 8.72 -4.36 3.22
CA VAL A 315 9.35 -3.04 3.28
C VAL A 315 8.62 -2.12 4.25
N VAL A 316 7.29 -2.21 4.33
CA VAL A 316 6.49 -1.57 5.38
C VAL A 316 6.57 -2.37 6.67
N GLY A 317 6.63 -3.69 6.58
CA GLY A 317 6.69 -4.61 7.72
C GLY A 317 7.95 -4.43 8.58
N ALA A 318 9.12 -4.29 7.96
CA ALA A 318 10.38 -4.13 8.70
C ALA A 318 10.36 -2.93 9.67
N PRO A 319 9.89 -1.73 9.31
CA PRO A 319 9.77 -0.62 10.26
C PRO A 319 8.54 -0.66 11.16
N THR A 320 7.52 -1.46 10.85
CA THR A 320 6.29 -1.51 11.65
C THR A 320 6.26 -2.66 12.65
N GLY A 321 6.92 -3.73 12.33
CA GLY A 321 7.07 -4.89 13.20
C GLY A 321 5.89 -5.87 13.19
N PRO A 322 6.09 -7.05 13.81
CA PRO A 322 5.05 -8.05 13.97
C PRO A 322 3.84 -7.52 14.74
N ASN A 323 2.68 -8.15 14.55
CA ASN A 323 1.40 -7.84 15.19
C ASN A 323 0.92 -6.38 14.97
N THR A 324 1.51 -5.66 14.03
CA THR A 324 0.95 -4.40 13.55
C THR A 324 -0.41 -4.66 12.92
N LEU A 325 -1.41 -3.83 13.25
CA LEU A 325 -2.72 -3.90 12.63
C LEU A 325 -3.18 -2.51 12.23
N ALA A 326 -3.65 -2.38 11.01
CA ALA A 326 -4.15 -1.14 10.45
C ALA A 326 -5.51 -1.32 9.79
N ILE A 327 -6.32 -0.27 9.86
CA ILE A 327 -7.57 -0.14 9.11
C ILE A 327 -7.62 1.22 8.43
N SER A 328 -7.96 1.22 7.16
CA SER A 328 -8.24 2.45 6.41
C SER A 328 -9.64 2.40 5.84
N TRP A 329 -10.26 3.57 5.69
CA TRP A 329 -11.60 3.68 5.09
C TRP A 329 -11.86 5.04 4.46
N CYS A 330 -12.91 5.06 3.64
CA CYS A 330 -13.53 6.25 3.08
C CYS A 330 -15.05 6.10 3.04
N GLU A 331 -15.76 7.22 2.90
CA GLU A 331 -17.18 7.25 2.56
C GLU A 331 -17.34 7.12 1.04
N ILE A 332 -18.33 6.34 0.57
CA ILE A 332 -18.67 6.14 -0.85
C ILE A 332 -20.16 6.38 -1.11
#